data_86bbf47765fa334f0a8d29fe1d8ecff8
#
_entry.id   86bbf47765fa334f0a8d29fe1d8ecff8
#
_cell.length_a   1.000
_cell.length_b   1.000
_cell.length_c   1.000
_cell.angle_alpha   90.00
_cell.angle_beta   90.00
_cell.angle_gamma   90.00
#
_symmetry.space_group_name_H-M   'P 1'
#
loop_
_entity.id
_entity.type
_entity.pdbx_description
1 polymer ?
#
loop_
_entity_poly.entity_id
_entity_poly.type
_entity_poly.pdbx_seq_one_letter_code
_entity_poly.pdbx_strand_id
1 'polypeptide(L)'
;MEGQTGMSAPVAAAYSYCEAVTGQQARNFAYGIRLLPAEKRQAMSALYAFSRRVDDIGDGTLVPEAKADRLETTRELLERIRKGAVDEDDTDPVAVALADAARRFPLPLGGLDELIDGVLMDVRGETYETWDDLKVYCRCVAGAIGRLSLSIFGTAPGAPGAERAPEYADTLGLALQLTNILRDVREDAATGRTYLPADDLAKFGCSDGFRSAAPAPGADFAGLVHYEVRRARALFAEGYRLLPMLDRRSGACVAAMAGIYRRLLDRIERDPEAVLRGRVSLPGREKAYVAVRGLSGLDARTVSRQQVRRRA
;
A
#
# COMPACT_ATOMS: atom_id res chain seq x y z
N MET A 1 -26.35 11.73 30.49
CA MET A 1 -26.45 12.58 29.28
C MET A 1 -25.06 12.67 28.70
N GLU A 2 -24.66 11.66 27.92
CA GLU A 2 -23.40 11.67 27.19
C GLU A 2 -23.62 12.47 25.92
N GLY A 3 -22.98 13.64 25.87
CA GLY A 3 -23.00 14.51 24.68
C GLY A 3 -22.34 13.81 23.52
N GLN A 4 -23.10 13.51 22.48
CA GLN A 4 -22.53 13.37 21.13
C GLN A 4 -21.87 14.71 20.77
N THR A 5 -20.57 14.85 21.04
CA THR A 5 -19.76 15.92 20.46
C THR A 5 -19.67 15.65 18.99
N GLY A 6 -20.58 16.28 18.22
CA GLY A 6 -20.49 16.24 16.76
C GLY A 6 -19.11 16.76 16.32
N MET A 7 -18.58 16.18 15.21
CA MET A 7 -17.35 16.65 14.59
C MET A 7 -17.44 18.16 14.32
N SER A 8 -16.39 18.92 14.65
CA SER A 8 -16.36 20.37 14.38
C SER A 8 -16.31 20.64 12.86
N ALA A 9 -16.76 21.84 12.46
CA ALA A 9 -16.79 22.21 11.05
C ALA A 9 -15.38 22.21 10.39
N PRO A 10 -14.30 22.70 11.04
CA PRO A 10 -12.94 22.61 10.49
C PRO A 10 -12.49 21.17 10.29
N VAL A 11 -12.69 20.28 11.25
CA VAL A 11 -12.33 18.86 11.13
C VAL A 11 -13.12 18.19 10.01
N ALA A 12 -14.42 18.49 9.88
CA ALA A 12 -15.24 17.95 8.78
C ALA A 12 -14.73 18.42 7.40
N ALA A 13 -14.33 19.68 7.29
CA ALA A 13 -13.73 20.23 6.06
C ALA A 13 -12.39 19.55 5.74
N ALA A 14 -11.54 19.31 6.75
CA ALA A 14 -10.26 18.61 6.62
C ALA A 14 -10.45 17.17 6.10
N TYR A 15 -11.40 16.42 6.63
CA TYR A 15 -11.73 15.11 6.11
C TYR A 15 -12.28 15.14 4.68
N SER A 16 -13.12 16.12 4.36
CA SER A 16 -13.65 16.30 3.01
C SER A 16 -12.54 16.54 1.99
N TYR A 17 -11.52 17.32 2.37
CA TYR A 17 -10.32 17.52 1.56
C TYR A 17 -9.58 16.20 1.34
N CYS A 18 -9.31 15.41 2.39
CA CYS A 18 -8.62 14.12 2.29
C CYS A 18 -9.42 13.09 1.46
N GLU A 19 -10.76 13.07 1.58
CA GLU A 19 -11.62 12.22 0.75
C GLU A 19 -11.58 12.64 -0.73
N ALA A 20 -11.49 13.94 -1.03
CA ALA A 20 -11.32 14.44 -2.40
C ALA A 20 -9.98 14.00 -3.00
N VAL A 21 -8.87 14.15 -2.25
CA VAL A 21 -7.53 13.66 -2.65
C VAL A 21 -7.57 12.15 -2.93
N THR A 22 -8.16 11.38 -2.01
CA THR A 22 -8.31 9.92 -2.17
C THR A 22 -9.13 9.58 -3.42
N GLY A 23 -10.24 10.26 -3.65
CA GLY A 23 -11.11 10.02 -4.80
C GLY A 23 -10.44 10.29 -6.14
N GLN A 24 -9.57 11.29 -6.21
CA GLN A 24 -8.86 11.70 -7.43
C GLN A 24 -7.62 10.84 -7.71
N GLN A 25 -6.86 10.50 -6.68
CA GLN A 25 -5.52 9.93 -6.84
C GLN A 25 -5.44 8.43 -6.53
N ALA A 26 -6.26 7.90 -5.61
CA ALA A 26 -6.21 6.51 -5.16
C ALA A 26 -6.89 5.54 -6.13
N ARG A 27 -6.47 5.50 -7.39
CA ARG A 27 -7.10 4.77 -8.52
C ARG A 27 -7.54 3.34 -8.22
N ASN A 28 -6.80 2.60 -7.40
CA ASN A 28 -7.12 1.22 -7.01
C ASN A 28 -7.72 1.16 -5.61
N PHE A 29 -7.17 1.92 -4.66
CA PHE A 29 -7.56 1.89 -3.25
C PHE A 29 -8.94 2.52 -3.00
N ALA A 30 -9.33 3.54 -3.79
CA ALA A 30 -10.63 4.21 -3.66
C ALA A 30 -11.81 3.23 -3.75
N TYR A 31 -11.71 2.16 -4.54
CA TYR A 31 -12.77 1.15 -4.63
C TYR A 31 -12.97 0.40 -3.31
N GLY A 32 -11.89 0.09 -2.59
CA GLY A 32 -11.96 -0.54 -1.28
C GLY A 32 -12.41 0.44 -0.20
N ILE A 33 -11.78 1.62 -0.12
CA ILE A 33 -12.04 2.64 0.91
C ILE A 33 -13.51 3.08 0.93
N ARG A 34 -14.18 3.16 -0.24
CA ARG A 34 -15.61 3.48 -0.35
C ARG A 34 -16.54 2.45 0.32
N LEU A 35 -16.08 1.24 0.59
CA LEU A 35 -16.86 0.19 1.25
C LEU A 35 -16.89 0.35 2.78
N LEU A 36 -16.00 1.18 3.33
CA LEU A 36 -15.87 1.39 4.76
C LEU A 36 -17.02 2.25 5.34
N PRO A 37 -17.34 2.08 6.62
CA PRO A 37 -18.17 3.04 7.37
C PRO A 37 -17.52 4.44 7.34
N ALA A 38 -18.33 5.49 7.50
CA ALA A 38 -17.88 6.88 7.35
C ALA A 38 -16.63 7.19 8.17
N GLU A 39 -16.60 6.82 9.46
CA GLU A 39 -15.47 7.09 10.34
C GLU A 39 -14.16 6.44 9.88
N LYS A 40 -14.21 5.14 9.54
CA LYS A 40 -13.04 4.42 9.01
C LYS A 40 -12.63 4.95 7.65
N ARG A 41 -13.59 5.34 6.80
CA ARG A 41 -13.31 5.92 5.48
C ARG A 41 -12.60 7.26 5.61
N GLN A 42 -13.03 8.12 6.53
CA GLN A 42 -12.39 9.40 6.83
C GLN A 42 -10.96 9.21 7.32
N ALA A 43 -10.73 8.35 8.31
CA ALA A 43 -9.41 8.06 8.83
C ALA A 43 -8.48 7.45 7.75
N MET A 44 -8.98 6.51 6.94
CA MET A 44 -8.22 5.95 5.80
C MET A 44 -7.90 7.01 4.76
N SER A 45 -8.79 7.98 4.53
CA SER A 45 -8.54 9.07 3.59
C SER A 45 -7.49 10.06 4.12
N ALA A 46 -7.48 10.33 5.42
CA ALA A 46 -6.42 11.13 6.05
C ALA A 46 -5.06 10.43 5.96
N LEU A 47 -5.01 9.13 6.27
CA LEU A 47 -3.81 8.31 6.12
C LEU A 47 -3.32 8.31 4.66
N TYR A 48 -4.21 8.09 3.70
CA TYR A 48 -3.87 8.12 2.27
C TYR A 48 -3.36 9.49 1.82
N ALA A 49 -4.01 10.57 2.21
CA ALA A 49 -3.60 11.93 1.82
C ALA A 49 -2.22 12.29 2.37
N PHE A 50 -1.89 11.86 3.59
CA PHE A 50 -0.55 12.02 4.14
C PHE A 50 0.49 11.18 3.38
N SER A 51 0.21 9.90 3.15
CA SER A 51 1.10 9.01 2.40
C SER A 51 1.36 9.56 0.99
N ARG A 52 0.31 10.04 0.33
CA ARG A 52 0.43 10.63 -1.00
C ARG A 52 1.31 11.89 -1.00
N ARG A 53 1.23 12.72 0.05
CA ARG A 53 2.13 13.88 0.20
C ARG A 53 3.60 13.44 0.28
N VAL A 54 3.89 12.38 1.04
CA VAL A 54 5.25 11.83 1.16
C VAL A 54 5.74 11.31 -0.20
N ASP A 55 4.90 10.55 -0.92
CA ASP A 55 5.21 10.05 -2.27
C ASP A 55 5.46 11.22 -3.25
N ASP A 56 4.60 12.26 -3.24
CA ASP A 56 4.72 13.42 -4.13
C ASP A 56 6.02 14.21 -3.89
N ILE A 57 6.56 14.22 -2.67
CA ILE A 57 7.88 14.80 -2.39
C ILE A 57 8.97 13.93 -3.03
N GLY A 58 8.92 12.61 -2.85
CA GLY A 58 9.90 11.67 -3.40
C GLY A 58 9.92 11.66 -4.93
N ASP A 59 8.75 11.71 -5.56
CA ASP A 59 8.59 11.67 -7.03
C ASP A 59 8.70 13.04 -7.70
N GLY A 60 8.72 14.13 -6.93
CA GLY A 60 8.81 15.49 -7.43
C GLY A 60 10.13 15.79 -8.17
N THR A 61 10.22 16.97 -8.77
CA THR A 61 11.35 17.39 -9.61
C THR A 61 12.47 18.10 -8.85
N LEU A 62 12.37 18.21 -7.52
CA LEU A 62 13.38 18.83 -6.69
C LEU A 62 14.68 18.01 -6.66
N VAL A 63 15.79 18.66 -6.38
CA VAL A 63 17.07 17.97 -6.13
C VAL A 63 17.00 17.12 -4.85
N PRO A 64 17.81 16.05 -4.74
CA PRO A 64 17.72 15.09 -3.61
C PRO A 64 17.77 15.75 -2.23
N GLU A 65 18.63 16.74 -2.04
CA GLU A 65 18.80 17.47 -0.77
C GLU A 65 17.50 18.20 -0.38
N ALA A 66 16.87 18.91 -1.33
CA ALA A 66 15.62 19.63 -1.08
C ALA A 66 14.44 18.67 -0.84
N LYS A 67 14.44 17.45 -1.43
CA LYS A 67 13.48 16.40 -1.12
C LYS A 67 13.67 15.91 0.32
N ALA A 68 14.92 15.65 0.73
CA ALA A 68 15.24 15.20 2.08
C ALA A 68 14.81 16.25 3.13
N ASP A 69 15.08 17.53 2.90
CA ASP A 69 14.64 18.61 3.80
C ASP A 69 13.12 18.68 3.94
N ARG A 70 12.36 18.48 2.83
CA ARG A 70 10.90 18.45 2.88
C ARG A 70 10.36 17.22 3.60
N LEU A 71 10.99 16.06 3.45
CA LEU A 71 10.64 14.85 4.16
C LEU A 71 10.90 15.01 5.66
N GLU A 72 11.99 15.69 6.05
CA GLU A 72 12.26 16.00 7.46
C GLU A 72 11.21 16.98 8.03
N THR A 73 10.84 18.02 7.29
CA THR A 73 9.73 18.91 7.67
C THR A 73 8.42 18.13 7.87
N THR A 74 8.19 17.10 7.03
CA THR A 74 7.01 16.22 7.17
C THR A 74 7.12 15.35 8.44
N ARG A 75 8.32 14.92 8.83
CA ARG A 75 8.59 14.23 10.10
C ARG A 75 8.33 15.13 11.32
N GLU A 76 8.75 16.40 11.26
CA GLU A 76 8.43 17.39 12.30
C GLU A 76 6.91 17.58 12.47
N LEU A 77 6.14 17.55 11.37
CA LEU A 77 4.68 17.57 11.44
C LEU A 77 4.14 16.34 12.18
N LEU A 78 4.68 15.14 11.95
CA LEU A 78 4.28 13.94 12.70
C LEU A 78 4.57 14.10 14.20
N GLU A 79 5.68 14.71 14.57
CA GLU A 79 6.01 15.00 15.97
C GLU A 79 5.01 15.99 16.59
N ARG A 80 4.56 17.00 15.85
CA ARG A 80 3.50 17.92 16.31
C ARG A 80 2.20 17.16 16.55
N ILE A 81 1.83 16.25 15.64
CA ILE A 81 0.62 15.40 15.79
C ILE A 81 0.74 14.52 17.03
N ARG A 82 1.89 13.86 17.26
CA ARG A 82 2.13 13.01 18.43
C ARG A 82 1.99 13.78 19.76
N LYS A 83 2.46 15.02 19.77
CA LYS A 83 2.39 15.90 20.95
C LYS A 83 1.03 16.56 21.14
N GLY A 84 0.06 16.31 20.22
CA GLY A 84 -1.24 16.98 20.25
C GLY A 84 -1.15 18.49 19.96
N ALA A 85 -0.11 18.94 19.25
CA ALA A 85 0.16 20.33 18.92
C ALA A 85 -0.33 20.71 17.51
N VAL A 86 -1.37 20.06 17.02
CA VAL A 86 -2.12 20.41 15.81
C VAL A 86 -3.55 20.72 16.22
N ASP A 87 -3.94 21.98 16.10
CA ASP A 87 -5.26 22.47 16.42
C ASP A 87 -6.25 22.26 15.27
N GLU A 88 -7.54 22.33 15.56
CA GLU A 88 -8.62 22.11 14.56
C GLU A 88 -8.66 23.19 13.48
N ASP A 89 -8.14 24.39 13.76
CA ASP A 89 -8.04 25.56 12.87
C ASP A 89 -6.67 25.70 12.20
N ASP A 90 -5.78 24.69 12.34
CA ASP A 90 -4.53 24.64 11.57
C ASP A 90 -4.83 24.72 10.07
N THR A 91 -4.00 25.43 9.34
CA THR A 91 -4.19 25.68 7.89
C THR A 91 -3.93 24.46 7.02
N ASP A 92 -3.30 23.41 7.56
CA ASP A 92 -3.03 22.14 6.84
C ASP A 92 -4.16 21.12 7.08
N PRO A 93 -5.09 20.92 6.13
CA PRO A 93 -6.21 20.00 6.31
C PRO A 93 -5.76 18.55 6.47
N VAL A 94 -4.61 18.14 5.92
CA VAL A 94 -4.09 16.78 6.10
C VAL A 94 -3.60 16.59 7.52
N ALA A 95 -2.92 17.59 8.09
CA ALA A 95 -2.48 17.55 9.49
C ALA A 95 -3.67 17.47 10.45
N VAL A 96 -4.69 18.31 10.27
CA VAL A 96 -5.91 18.33 11.09
C VAL A 96 -6.63 16.99 11.03
N ALA A 97 -6.86 16.45 9.82
CA ALA A 97 -7.56 15.17 9.65
C ALA A 97 -6.77 14.00 10.24
N LEU A 98 -5.43 13.98 10.07
CA LEU A 98 -4.59 12.91 10.62
C LEU A 98 -4.49 13.00 12.14
N ALA A 99 -4.41 14.21 12.72
CA ALA A 99 -4.41 14.43 14.15
C ALA A 99 -5.73 13.96 14.79
N ASP A 100 -6.88 14.26 14.16
CA ASP A 100 -8.17 13.77 14.64
C ASP A 100 -8.27 12.24 14.50
N ALA A 101 -7.83 11.66 13.37
CA ALA A 101 -7.80 10.22 13.18
C ALA A 101 -6.93 9.52 14.25
N ALA A 102 -5.77 10.10 14.60
CA ALA A 102 -4.89 9.56 15.64
C ALA A 102 -5.48 9.64 17.07
N ARG A 103 -6.40 10.60 17.34
CA ARG A 103 -7.16 10.63 18.60
C ARG A 103 -8.24 9.56 18.66
N ARG A 104 -8.84 9.21 17.51
CA ARG A 104 -9.99 8.28 17.42
C ARG A 104 -9.60 6.83 17.22
N PHE A 105 -8.43 6.59 16.64
CA PHE A 105 -7.91 5.26 16.33
C PHE A 105 -6.50 5.08 16.91
N PRO A 106 -6.11 3.86 17.33
CA PRO A 106 -4.79 3.59 17.89
C PRO A 106 -3.72 3.54 16.79
N LEU A 107 -3.54 4.65 16.03
CA LEU A 107 -2.61 4.73 14.92
C LEU A 107 -1.15 4.64 15.42
N PRO A 108 -0.39 3.62 15.02
CA PRO A 108 1.04 3.57 15.31
C PRO A 108 1.79 4.53 14.37
N LEU A 109 1.76 5.84 14.69
CA LEU A 109 2.31 6.91 13.84
C LEU A 109 3.78 6.67 13.44
N GLY A 110 4.56 5.84 14.17
CA GLY A 110 5.87 5.38 13.74
C GLY A 110 5.88 4.69 12.38
N GLY A 111 4.77 4.10 11.94
CA GLY A 111 4.65 3.57 10.59
C GLY A 111 4.68 4.65 9.49
N LEU A 112 4.36 5.90 9.82
CA LEU A 112 4.52 7.02 8.88
C LEU A 112 5.97 7.51 8.83
N ASP A 113 6.76 7.34 9.91
CA ASP A 113 8.21 7.55 9.85
C ASP A 113 8.87 6.49 8.98
N GLU A 114 8.46 5.21 9.12
CA GLU A 114 8.94 4.15 8.23
C GLU A 114 8.65 4.49 6.75
N LEU A 115 7.45 5.02 6.43
CA LEU A 115 7.14 5.46 5.06
C LEU A 115 8.10 6.56 4.58
N ILE A 116 8.38 7.57 5.42
CA ILE A 116 9.33 8.63 5.11
C ILE A 116 10.72 8.04 4.88
N ASP A 117 11.17 7.09 5.73
CA ASP A 117 12.45 6.41 5.56
C ASP A 117 12.53 5.65 4.23
N GLY A 118 11.46 4.95 3.83
CA GLY A 118 11.38 4.26 2.54
C GLY A 118 11.47 5.23 1.35
N VAL A 119 10.79 6.37 1.40
CA VAL A 119 10.90 7.39 0.35
C VAL A 119 12.29 8.07 0.34
N LEU A 120 12.96 8.17 1.50
CA LEU A 120 14.37 8.61 1.56
C LEU A 120 15.31 7.61 0.89
N MET A 121 15.03 6.29 0.96
CA MET A 121 15.80 5.28 0.19
C MET A 121 15.66 5.55 -1.32
N ASP A 122 14.45 5.87 -1.80
CA ASP A 122 14.21 6.27 -3.21
C ASP A 122 14.95 7.56 -3.59
N VAL A 123 14.95 8.57 -2.72
CA VAL A 123 15.67 9.85 -2.94
C VAL A 123 17.18 9.65 -3.02
N ARG A 124 17.73 8.68 -2.26
CA ARG A 124 19.16 8.31 -2.29
C ARG A 124 19.51 7.39 -3.45
N GLY A 125 18.53 6.89 -4.20
CA GLY A 125 18.75 5.94 -5.30
C GLY A 125 19.27 4.59 -4.82
N GLU A 126 18.81 4.11 -3.66
CA GLU A 126 19.23 2.82 -3.12
C GLU A 126 18.84 1.68 -4.07
N THR A 127 19.70 0.66 -4.14
CA THR A 127 19.50 -0.58 -4.88
C THR A 127 19.60 -1.76 -3.92
N TYR A 128 19.05 -2.91 -4.30
CA TYR A 128 18.87 -4.05 -3.41
C TYR A 128 19.64 -5.24 -3.98
N GLU A 129 20.56 -5.80 -3.20
CA GLU A 129 21.34 -6.98 -3.62
C GLU A 129 20.48 -8.24 -3.57
N THR A 130 19.73 -8.42 -2.49
CA THR A 130 18.92 -9.61 -2.21
C THR A 130 17.44 -9.27 -2.02
N TRP A 131 16.60 -10.31 -2.04
CA TRP A 131 15.19 -10.17 -1.65
C TRP A 131 15.01 -9.63 -0.22
N ASP A 132 15.87 -10.01 0.72
CA ASP A 132 15.75 -9.54 2.10
C ASP A 132 16.03 -8.04 2.21
N ASP A 133 16.92 -7.49 1.38
CA ASP A 133 17.17 -6.05 1.29
C ASP A 133 15.94 -5.32 0.70
N LEU A 134 15.42 -5.79 -0.43
CA LEU A 134 14.20 -5.23 -1.03
C LEU A 134 12.99 -5.30 -0.09
N LYS A 135 12.91 -6.37 0.69
CA LYS A 135 11.83 -6.56 1.68
C LYS A 135 11.83 -5.49 2.77
N VAL A 136 13.00 -4.98 3.18
CA VAL A 136 13.10 -3.85 4.13
C VAL A 136 12.41 -2.62 3.52
N TYR A 137 12.75 -2.25 2.29
CA TYR A 137 12.10 -1.17 1.57
C TYR A 137 10.58 -1.38 1.46
N CYS A 138 10.13 -2.54 0.99
CA CYS A 138 8.71 -2.86 0.87
C CYS A 138 7.96 -2.76 2.20
N ARG A 139 8.61 -3.12 3.32
CA ARG A 139 8.02 -2.94 4.66
C ARG A 139 7.85 -1.48 5.01
N CYS A 140 8.81 -0.63 4.68
CA CYS A 140 8.74 0.80 4.91
C CYS A 140 7.59 1.44 4.12
N VAL A 141 7.53 1.24 2.81
CA VAL A 141 6.58 1.96 1.94
C VAL A 141 5.18 1.34 1.88
N ALA A 142 5.02 0.05 2.22
CA ALA A 142 3.74 -0.63 2.08
C ALA A 142 3.35 -1.50 3.29
N GLY A 143 4.28 -2.22 3.91
CA GLY A 143 4.01 -2.98 5.13
C GLY A 143 3.54 -2.07 6.27
N ALA A 144 4.22 -0.94 6.48
CA ALA A 144 3.82 0.08 7.45
C ALA A 144 2.39 0.59 7.21
N ILE A 145 2.03 0.86 5.95
CA ILE A 145 0.66 1.27 5.58
C ILE A 145 -0.35 0.15 5.86
N GLY A 146 0.03 -1.11 5.66
CA GLY A 146 -0.79 -2.26 6.05
C GLY A 146 -1.11 -2.28 7.54
N ARG A 147 -0.10 -2.08 8.40
CA ARG A 147 -0.26 -2.02 9.87
C ARG A 147 -1.08 -0.80 10.32
N LEU A 148 -0.83 0.37 9.73
CA LEU A 148 -1.62 1.59 9.97
C LEU A 148 -3.08 1.42 9.56
N SER A 149 -3.34 0.80 8.41
CA SER A 149 -4.69 0.49 7.96
C SER A 149 -5.40 -0.49 8.91
N LEU A 150 -4.69 -1.51 9.39
CA LEU A 150 -5.21 -2.46 10.37
C LEU A 150 -5.65 -1.77 11.67
N SER A 151 -4.91 -0.77 12.15
CA SER A 151 -5.28 -0.04 13.37
C SER A 151 -6.58 0.75 13.22
N ILE A 152 -6.91 1.20 11.99
CA ILE A 152 -8.20 1.82 11.66
C ILE A 152 -9.30 0.75 11.52
N PHE A 153 -8.99 -0.37 10.89
CA PHE A 153 -9.97 -1.45 10.68
C PHE A 153 -10.34 -2.14 12.00
N GLY A 154 -9.36 -2.34 12.87
CA GLY A 154 -9.50 -3.21 14.02
C GLY A 154 -9.69 -4.68 13.63
N THR A 155 -9.56 -5.58 14.58
CA THR A 155 -9.94 -6.99 14.42
C THR A 155 -11.34 -7.23 14.95
N ALA A 156 -12.05 -8.19 14.40
CA ALA A 156 -13.36 -8.59 14.91
C ALA A 156 -13.21 -9.17 16.35
N PRO A 157 -14.14 -8.85 17.26
CA PRO A 157 -14.09 -9.36 18.63
C PRO A 157 -13.99 -10.89 18.67
N GLY A 158 -12.98 -11.41 19.38
CA GLY A 158 -12.76 -12.85 19.52
C GLY A 158 -12.23 -13.55 18.24
N ALA A 159 -11.76 -12.82 17.25
CA ALA A 159 -11.18 -13.42 16.04
C ALA A 159 -9.97 -14.29 16.40
N PRO A 160 -9.96 -15.60 16.04
CA PRO A 160 -8.85 -16.48 16.36
C PRO A 160 -7.54 -16.01 15.68
N GLY A 161 -6.46 -15.94 16.45
CA GLY A 161 -5.14 -15.55 15.94
C GLY A 161 -5.00 -14.05 15.64
N ALA A 162 -5.88 -13.21 16.21
CA ALA A 162 -5.88 -11.76 16.00
C ALA A 162 -4.56 -11.08 16.42
N GLU A 163 -3.80 -11.70 17.31
CA GLU A 163 -2.45 -11.26 17.69
C GLU A 163 -1.45 -11.26 16.53
N ARG A 164 -1.71 -12.06 15.50
CA ARG A 164 -0.90 -12.11 14.26
C ARG A 164 -1.41 -11.21 13.16
N ALA A 165 -2.52 -10.52 13.36
CA ALA A 165 -3.09 -9.64 12.34
C ALA A 165 -2.09 -8.58 11.81
N PRO A 166 -1.22 -7.95 12.65
CA PRO A 166 -0.19 -7.02 12.17
C PRO A 166 0.81 -7.67 11.21
N GLU A 167 1.22 -8.92 11.44
CA GLU A 167 2.13 -9.66 10.56
C GLU A 167 1.48 -9.92 9.18
N TYR A 168 0.20 -10.28 9.18
CA TYR A 168 -0.53 -10.52 7.93
C TYR A 168 -0.82 -9.22 7.17
N ALA A 169 -1.09 -8.11 7.87
CA ALA A 169 -1.26 -6.80 7.26
C ALA A 169 0.05 -6.31 6.62
N ASP A 170 1.17 -6.46 7.32
CA ASP A 170 2.52 -6.18 6.82
C ASP A 170 2.81 -7.01 5.55
N THR A 171 2.63 -8.33 5.62
CA THR A 171 2.86 -9.25 4.51
C THR A 171 1.97 -8.93 3.30
N LEU A 172 0.72 -8.55 3.52
CA LEU A 172 -0.16 -8.12 2.43
C LEU A 172 0.32 -6.84 1.77
N GLY A 173 0.83 -5.88 2.56
CA GLY A 173 1.51 -4.69 2.06
C GLY A 173 2.67 -5.03 1.13
N LEU A 174 3.54 -5.95 1.55
CA LEU A 174 4.65 -6.45 0.73
C LEU A 174 4.17 -7.05 -0.61
N ALA A 175 3.10 -7.85 -0.57
CA ALA A 175 2.52 -8.44 -1.79
C ALA A 175 2.03 -7.39 -2.78
N LEU A 176 1.40 -6.32 -2.27
CA LEU A 176 0.94 -5.18 -3.07
C LEU A 176 2.14 -4.43 -3.66
N GLN A 177 3.18 -4.16 -2.87
CA GLN A 177 4.35 -3.42 -3.33
C GLN A 177 5.17 -4.19 -4.35
N LEU A 178 5.42 -5.49 -4.15
CA LEU A 178 6.09 -6.30 -5.15
C LEU A 178 5.32 -6.34 -6.48
N THR A 179 3.97 -6.36 -6.39
CA THR A 179 3.13 -6.25 -7.60
C THR A 179 3.26 -4.87 -8.28
N ASN A 180 3.40 -3.78 -7.51
CA ASN A 180 3.68 -2.45 -8.06
C ASN A 180 5.04 -2.44 -8.78
N ILE A 181 6.09 -2.95 -8.13
CA ILE A 181 7.43 -3.04 -8.70
C ILE A 181 7.40 -3.81 -10.04
N LEU A 182 6.73 -4.95 -10.08
CA LEU A 182 6.58 -5.72 -11.33
C LEU A 182 5.78 -4.99 -12.41
N ARG A 183 4.77 -4.23 -12.01
CA ARG A 183 3.94 -3.45 -12.94
C ARG A 183 4.69 -2.28 -13.56
N ASP A 184 5.53 -1.63 -12.77
CA ASP A 184 6.11 -0.33 -13.08
C ASP A 184 7.57 -0.42 -13.56
N VAL A 185 8.12 -1.64 -13.81
CA VAL A 185 9.51 -1.92 -14.23
C VAL A 185 10.01 -0.91 -15.28
N ARG A 186 9.19 -0.60 -16.29
CA ARG A 186 9.55 0.34 -17.36
C ARG A 186 9.56 1.79 -16.90
N GLU A 187 8.59 2.19 -16.10
CA GLU A 187 8.48 3.56 -15.58
C GLU A 187 9.63 3.83 -14.62
N ASP A 188 9.94 2.87 -13.74
CA ASP A 188 11.04 2.95 -12.76
C ASP A 188 12.39 3.03 -13.47
N ALA A 189 12.64 2.18 -14.47
CA ALA A 189 13.87 2.23 -15.26
C ALA A 189 14.05 3.55 -16.01
N ALA A 190 12.96 4.19 -16.48
CA ALA A 190 13.00 5.49 -17.12
C ALA A 190 13.43 6.62 -16.19
N THR A 191 13.19 6.47 -14.88
CA THR A 191 13.64 7.40 -13.82
C THR A 191 14.96 6.98 -13.16
N GLY A 192 15.63 5.93 -13.70
CA GLY A 192 16.90 5.41 -13.19
C GLY A 192 16.76 4.52 -11.95
N ARG A 193 15.55 4.09 -11.60
CA ARG A 193 15.29 3.19 -10.48
C ARG A 193 15.23 1.73 -10.92
N THR A 194 15.84 0.85 -10.14
CA THR A 194 15.75 -0.61 -10.30
C THR A 194 15.53 -1.23 -8.92
N TYR A 195 14.33 -1.74 -8.69
CA TYR A 195 13.97 -2.31 -7.39
C TYR A 195 14.25 -3.80 -7.28
N LEU A 196 14.14 -4.56 -8.39
CA LEU A 196 14.33 -6.01 -8.34
C LEU A 196 15.75 -6.36 -7.86
N PRO A 197 15.89 -7.41 -7.01
CA PRO A 197 17.17 -7.80 -6.43
C PRO A 197 18.23 -8.10 -7.49
N ALA A 198 19.46 -7.63 -7.27
CA ALA A 198 20.57 -7.82 -8.20
C ALA A 198 20.90 -9.29 -8.42
N ASP A 199 20.80 -10.13 -7.36
CA ASP A 199 21.00 -11.60 -7.45
C ASP A 199 19.92 -12.27 -8.32
N ASP A 200 18.65 -11.85 -8.22
CA ASP A 200 17.58 -12.33 -9.08
C ASP A 200 17.77 -11.85 -10.53
N LEU A 201 18.16 -10.58 -10.74
CA LEU A 201 18.47 -10.05 -12.07
C LEU A 201 19.62 -10.84 -12.75
N ALA A 202 20.70 -11.08 -12.01
CA ALA A 202 21.85 -11.83 -12.50
C ALA A 202 21.48 -13.28 -12.85
N LYS A 203 20.68 -13.94 -12.02
CA LYS A 203 20.21 -15.31 -12.22
C LYS A 203 19.48 -15.52 -13.54
N PHE A 204 18.76 -14.49 -14.02
CA PHE A 204 18.00 -14.54 -15.28
C PHE A 204 18.64 -13.74 -16.40
N GLY A 205 19.88 -13.26 -16.25
CA GLY A 205 20.61 -12.50 -17.27
C GLY A 205 20.02 -11.12 -17.55
N CYS A 206 19.31 -10.50 -16.58
CA CYS A 206 18.59 -9.23 -16.72
C CYS A 206 19.30 -8.04 -16.05
N SER A 207 20.61 -8.09 -15.85
CA SER A 207 21.36 -7.06 -15.08
C SER A 207 21.51 -5.71 -15.80
N ASP A 208 20.99 -5.54 -17.01
CA ASP A 208 21.07 -4.29 -17.80
C ASP A 208 20.06 -3.21 -17.40
N GLY A 209 19.14 -3.53 -16.48
CA GLY A 209 18.25 -2.57 -15.83
C GLY A 209 17.03 -2.11 -16.63
N PHE A 210 16.52 -2.92 -17.58
CA PHE A 210 15.21 -2.72 -18.27
C PHE A 210 15.04 -1.37 -19.01
N ARG A 211 16.15 -0.76 -19.46
CA ARG A 211 16.11 0.53 -20.17
C ARG A 211 15.52 0.42 -21.58
N SER A 212 15.46 -0.79 -22.11
CA SER A 212 14.88 -1.12 -23.41
C SER A 212 13.42 -1.57 -23.29
N ALA A 213 12.64 -1.38 -24.36
CA ALA A 213 11.27 -1.92 -24.45
C ALA A 213 11.25 -3.45 -24.75
N ALA A 214 12.40 -4.06 -24.91
CA ALA A 214 12.60 -5.50 -25.10
C ALA A 214 13.71 -6.00 -24.16
N PRO A 215 13.68 -7.27 -23.75
CA PRO A 215 14.76 -7.87 -22.98
C PRO A 215 16.09 -7.82 -23.72
N ALA A 216 17.19 -7.78 -22.97
CA ALA A 216 18.52 -7.92 -23.57
C ALA A 216 18.67 -9.27 -24.28
N PRO A 217 19.50 -9.37 -25.34
CA PRO A 217 19.77 -10.65 -26.01
C PRO A 217 20.28 -11.71 -25.02
N GLY A 218 19.58 -12.83 -24.95
CA GLY A 218 19.93 -13.94 -24.04
C GLY A 218 19.37 -13.84 -22.61
N ALA A 219 18.69 -12.76 -22.26
CA ALA A 219 18.03 -12.63 -20.98
C ALA A 219 16.73 -13.43 -20.92
N ASP A 220 16.49 -14.15 -19.82
CA ASP A 220 15.22 -14.82 -19.53
C ASP A 220 14.30 -13.91 -18.68
N PHE A 221 13.85 -12.81 -19.27
CA PHE A 221 12.96 -11.85 -18.60
C PHE A 221 11.64 -12.48 -18.16
N ALA A 222 11.07 -13.36 -18.99
CA ALA A 222 9.84 -14.07 -18.63
C ALA A 222 10.04 -14.99 -17.42
N GLY A 223 11.17 -15.68 -17.35
CA GLY A 223 11.56 -16.49 -16.21
C GLY A 223 11.70 -15.67 -14.93
N LEU A 224 12.33 -14.49 -15.00
CA LEU A 224 12.43 -13.53 -13.90
C LEU A 224 11.05 -13.09 -13.41
N VAL A 225 10.18 -12.62 -14.30
CA VAL A 225 8.82 -12.17 -13.93
C VAL A 225 8.03 -13.31 -13.31
N HIS A 226 8.09 -14.52 -13.87
CA HIS A 226 7.41 -15.68 -13.29
C HIS A 226 7.98 -16.05 -11.90
N TYR A 227 9.26 -15.87 -11.68
CA TYR A 227 9.90 -16.10 -10.39
C TYR A 227 9.38 -15.11 -9.34
N GLU A 228 9.34 -13.83 -9.65
CA GLU A 228 8.83 -12.78 -8.77
C GLU A 228 7.31 -12.87 -8.55
N VAL A 229 6.55 -13.27 -9.58
CA VAL A 229 5.11 -13.56 -9.46
C VAL A 229 4.85 -14.67 -8.45
N ARG A 230 5.66 -15.74 -8.44
CA ARG A 230 5.53 -16.81 -7.43
C ARG A 230 5.79 -16.28 -6.02
N ARG A 231 6.80 -15.41 -5.85
CA ARG A 231 7.10 -14.73 -4.57
C ARG A 231 5.91 -13.88 -4.12
N ALA A 232 5.37 -13.02 -5.00
CA ALA A 232 4.19 -12.20 -4.71
C ALA A 232 2.96 -13.05 -4.35
N ARG A 233 2.72 -14.17 -5.06
CA ARG A 233 1.61 -15.09 -4.74
C ARG A 233 1.74 -15.74 -3.38
N ALA A 234 2.95 -16.08 -2.94
CA ALA A 234 3.21 -16.62 -1.60
C ALA A 234 2.88 -15.57 -0.53
N LEU A 235 3.30 -14.32 -0.74
CA LEU A 235 2.97 -13.20 0.14
C LEU A 235 1.45 -12.95 0.19
N PHE A 236 0.74 -12.95 -0.94
CA PHE A 236 -0.73 -12.86 -0.95
C PHE A 236 -1.39 -13.99 -0.20
N ALA A 237 -0.91 -15.25 -0.35
CA ALA A 237 -1.49 -16.40 0.34
C ALA A 237 -1.36 -16.28 1.86
N GLU A 238 -0.23 -15.78 2.36
CA GLU A 238 -0.03 -15.52 3.78
C GLU A 238 -0.83 -14.29 4.25
N GLY A 239 -0.75 -13.16 3.53
CA GLY A 239 -1.45 -11.92 3.89
C GLY A 239 -2.98 -12.07 3.91
N TYR A 240 -3.55 -12.93 3.07
CA TYR A 240 -5.00 -13.20 3.08
C TYR A 240 -5.52 -13.86 4.37
N ARG A 241 -4.63 -14.38 5.20
CA ARG A 241 -5.00 -14.87 6.54
C ARG A 241 -5.53 -13.76 7.44
N LEU A 242 -5.31 -12.49 7.07
CA LEU A 242 -5.92 -11.33 7.71
C LEU A 242 -7.44 -11.27 7.54
N LEU A 243 -7.98 -11.67 6.37
CA LEU A 243 -9.39 -11.44 6.01
C LEU A 243 -10.41 -11.98 7.03
N PRO A 244 -10.31 -13.22 7.54
CA PRO A 244 -11.25 -13.76 8.54
C PRO A 244 -11.15 -13.08 9.90
N MET A 245 -10.12 -12.26 10.15
CA MET A 245 -9.92 -11.54 11.42
C MET A 245 -10.58 -10.16 11.43
N LEU A 246 -11.06 -9.67 10.27
CA LEU A 246 -11.64 -8.33 10.10
C LEU A 246 -13.17 -8.39 10.14
N ASP A 247 -13.79 -7.26 10.54
CA ASP A 247 -15.23 -7.09 10.34
C ASP A 247 -15.58 -7.12 8.84
N ARG A 248 -16.87 -7.34 8.55
CA ARG A 248 -17.34 -7.55 7.17
C ARG A 248 -16.97 -6.42 6.22
N ARG A 249 -17.04 -5.15 6.64
CA ARG A 249 -16.77 -4.00 5.76
C ARG A 249 -15.27 -3.75 5.59
N SER A 250 -14.51 -3.86 6.67
CA SER A 250 -13.04 -3.80 6.62
C SER A 250 -12.46 -4.94 5.79
N GLY A 251 -12.98 -6.17 5.98
CA GLY A 251 -12.61 -7.33 5.17
C GLY A 251 -12.96 -7.15 3.69
N ALA A 252 -14.12 -6.55 3.36
CA ALA A 252 -14.49 -6.24 1.98
C ALA A 252 -13.55 -5.19 1.35
N CYS A 253 -13.13 -4.17 2.11
CA CYS A 253 -12.15 -3.18 1.67
C CYS A 253 -10.81 -3.85 1.30
N VAL A 254 -10.27 -4.66 2.21
CA VAL A 254 -9.00 -5.39 2.00
C VAL A 254 -9.11 -6.37 0.84
N ALA A 255 -10.20 -7.14 0.75
CA ALA A 255 -10.44 -8.09 -0.34
C ALA A 255 -10.56 -7.40 -1.70
N ALA A 256 -11.18 -6.21 -1.76
CA ALA A 256 -11.28 -5.44 -2.99
C ALA A 256 -9.90 -4.96 -3.46
N MET A 257 -9.10 -4.37 -2.57
CA MET A 257 -7.75 -3.90 -2.88
C MET A 257 -6.85 -5.04 -3.32
N ALA A 258 -6.72 -6.07 -2.50
CA ALA A 258 -5.88 -7.22 -2.79
C ALA A 258 -6.35 -8.00 -4.04
N GLY A 259 -7.65 -8.09 -4.26
CA GLY A 259 -8.23 -8.74 -5.43
C GLY A 259 -7.91 -7.99 -6.74
N ILE A 260 -7.88 -6.65 -6.72
CA ILE A 260 -7.46 -5.83 -7.87
C ILE A 260 -5.99 -6.13 -8.19
N TYR A 261 -5.12 -6.14 -7.19
CA TYR A 261 -3.68 -6.39 -7.37
C TYR A 261 -3.39 -7.84 -7.81
N ARG A 262 -4.10 -8.82 -7.29
CA ARG A 262 -3.98 -10.20 -7.78
C ARG A 262 -4.33 -10.34 -9.25
N ARG A 263 -5.39 -9.67 -9.72
CA ARG A 263 -5.74 -9.68 -11.15
C ARG A 263 -4.70 -8.96 -12.00
N LEU A 264 -4.09 -7.91 -11.46
CA LEU A 264 -2.97 -7.24 -12.10
C LEU A 264 -1.78 -8.21 -12.24
N LEU A 265 -1.45 -8.90 -11.17
CA LEU A 265 -0.40 -9.93 -11.15
C LEU A 265 -0.70 -11.07 -12.15
N ASP A 266 -1.97 -11.52 -12.25
CA ASP A 266 -2.39 -12.53 -13.22
C ASP A 266 -2.20 -12.06 -14.68
N ARG A 267 -2.35 -10.76 -14.96
CA ARG A 267 -2.07 -10.19 -16.30
C ARG A 267 -0.58 -10.14 -16.59
N ILE A 268 0.22 -9.71 -15.62
CA ILE A 268 1.68 -9.67 -15.73
C ILE A 268 2.22 -11.09 -15.99
N GLU A 269 1.72 -12.09 -15.26
CA GLU A 269 2.12 -13.49 -15.45
C GLU A 269 1.80 -14.04 -16.84
N ARG A 270 0.65 -13.65 -17.44
CA ARG A 270 0.25 -14.12 -18.78
C ARG A 270 1.04 -13.46 -19.92
N ASP A 271 1.47 -12.23 -19.74
CA ASP A 271 2.25 -11.48 -20.70
C ASP A 271 3.34 -10.68 -19.97
N PRO A 272 4.45 -11.37 -19.59
CA PRO A 272 5.54 -10.74 -18.85
C PRO A 272 6.13 -9.52 -19.53
N GLU A 273 6.23 -9.52 -20.84
CA GLU A 273 6.82 -8.41 -21.60
C GLU A 273 5.89 -7.18 -21.67
N ALA A 274 4.62 -7.32 -21.29
CA ALA A 274 3.71 -6.16 -21.26
C ALA A 274 4.25 -5.04 -20.37
N VAL A 275 4.95 -5.36 -19.26
CA VAL A 275 5.51 -4.36 -18.35
C VAL A 275 6.69 -3.58 -18.96
N LEU A 276 7.39 -4.13 -19.96
CA LEU A 276 8.42 -3.43 -20.72
C LEU A 276 7.83 -2.50 -21.78
N ARG A 277 6.62 -2.78 -22.25
CA ARG A 277 5.91 -1.94 -23.22
C ARG A 277 5.20 -0.76 -22.57
N GLY A 278 4.87 -0.86 -21.29
CA GLY A 278 4.26 0.21 -20.50
C GLY A 278 3.49 -0.33 -19.31
N ARG A 279 2.88 0.58 -18.56
CA ARG A 279 2.19 0.25 -17.30
C ARG A 279 0.96 -0.63 -17.52
N VAL A 280 0.99 -1.83 -16.97
CA VAL A 280 -0.15 -2.74 -16.98
C VAL A 280 -1.26 -2.23 -16.03
N SER A 281 -2.49 -2.16 -16.51
CA SER A 281 -3.63 -1.66 -15.72
C SER A 281 -4.89 -2.50 -15.92
N LEU A 282 -5.83 -2.41 -14.96
CA LEU A 282 -7.15 -3.01 -15.07
C LEU A 282 -8.19 -1.96 -15.50
N PRO A 283 -9.13 -2.30 -16.40
CA PRO A 283 -10.28 -1.46 -16.69
C PRO A 283 -11.13 -1.19 -15.44
N GLY A 284 -11.77 -0.03 -15.37
CA GLY A 284 -12.62 0.37 -14.24
C GLY A 284 -13.72 -0.64 -13.93
N ARG A 285 -14.34 -1.23 -14.96
CA ARG A 285 -15.37 -2.29 -14.82
C ARG A 285 -14.87 -3.54 -14.07
N GLU A 286 -13.62 -3.94 -14.30
CA GLU A 286 -13.03 -5.08 -13.60
C GLU A 286 -12.73 -4.76 -12.13
N LYS A 287 -12.24 -3.54 -11.86
CA LYS A 287 -12.04 -3.05 -10.48
C LYS A 287 -13.37 -3.01 -9.72
N ALA A 288 -14.43 -2.47 -10.35
CA ALA A 288 -15.76 -2.44 -9.76
C ALA A 288 -16.31 -3.85 -9.49
N TYR A 289 -16.14 -4.79 -10.42
CA TYR A 289 -16.53 -6.19 -10.23
C TYR A 289 -15.80 -6.83 -9.04
N VAL A 290 -14.49 -6.60 -8.90
CA VAL A 290 -13.71 -7.11 -7.75
C VAL A 290 -14.22 -6.53 -6.44
N ALA A 291 -14.52 -5.22 -6.39
CA ALA A 291 -15.05 -4.57 -5.20
C ALA A 291 -16.41 -5.14 -4.78
N VAL A 292 -17.33 -5.35 -5.73
CA VAL A 292 -18.64 -5.96 -5.47
C VAL A 292 -18.48 -7.40 -4.95
N ARG A 293 -17.56 -8.15 -5.53
CA ARG A 293 -17.26 -9.52 -5.12
C ARG A 293 -16.68 -9.60 -3.69
N GLY A 294 -15.83 -8.63 -3.32
CA GLY A 294 -15.32 -8.50 -1.96
C GLY A 294 -16.44 -8.34 -0.91
N LEU A 295 -17.51 -7.59 -1.24
CA LEU A 295 -18.69 -7.43 -0.39
C LEU A 295 -19.45 -8.74 -0.15
N SER A 296 -19.43 -9.68 -1.11
CA SER A 296 -20.13 -10.98 -0.99
C SER A 296 -19.43 -11.94 -0.01
N GLY A 297 -18.21 -11.64 0.41
CA GLY A 297 -17.43 -12.51 1.31
C GLY A 297 -16.96 -13.83 0.68
N LEU A 298 -17.13 -14.01 -0.63
CA LEU A 298 -16.73 -15.24 -1.34
C LEU A 298 -15.22 -15.50 -1.26
N ASP A 299 -14.42 -14.44 -1.23
CA ASP A 299 -12.97 -14.56 -1.16
C ASP A 299 -12.49 -15.03 0.23
N ALA A 300 -13.12 -14.56 1.31
CA ALA A 300 -12.85 -15.03 2.68
C ALA A 300 -13.19 -16.52 2.86
N ARG A 301 -14.30 -16.99 2.26
CA ARG A 301 -14.72 -18.40 2.31
C ARG A 301 -13.78 -19.33 1.54
N THR A 302 -13.19 -18.85 0.45
CA THR A 302 -12.25 -19.64 -0.36
C THR A 302 -10.94 -19.86 0.40
N VAL A 303 -10.45 -18.85 1.10
CA VAL A 303 -9.24 -18.92 1.95
C VAL A 303 -9.46 -19.91 3.11
N SER A 304 -10.58 -19.81 3.81
CA SER A 304 -10.94 -20.73 4.91
C SER A 304 -10.99 -22.21 4.46
N ARG A 305 -11.56 -22.49 3.27
CA ARG A 305 -11.64 -23.85 2.73
C ARG A 305 -10.28 -24.42 2.32
N GLN A 306 -9.36 -23.61 1.81
CA GLN A 306 -8.02 -24.05 1.47
C GLN A 306 -7.17 -24.34 2.72
N GLN A 307 -7.38 -23.59 3.82
CA GLN A 307 -6.70 -23.84 5.10
C GLN A 307 -7.14 -25.15 5.75
N VAL A 308 -8.43 -25.47 5.70
CA VAL A 308 -8.97 -26.75 6.21
C VAL A 308 -8.41 -27.94 5.44
N ARG A 309 -8.29 -27.83 4.09
CA ARG A 309 -7.71 -28.90 3.25
C ARG A 309 -6.21 -29.13 3.40
N ARG A 310 -5.45 -28.17 3.96
CA ARG A 310 -4.01 -28.32 4.23
C ARG A 310 -3.70 -28.86 5.63
N ARG A 311 -4.71 -28.94 6.51
CA ARG A 311 -4.62 -29.50 7.86
C ARG A 311 -5.19 -30.93 7.98
N ALA A 312 -5.89 -31.41 6.97
CA ALA A 312 -6.35 -32.79 6.79
C ALA A 312 -5.40 -33.53 5.81
#